data_8418d91b566433e35722c478d52a9e7b
#
_entry.id   8418d91b566433e35722c478d52a9e7b
#
_cell.length_a   1.000
_cell.length_b   1.000
_cell.length_c   1.000
_cell.angle_alpha   90.00
_cell.angle_beta   90.00
_cell.angle_gamma   90.00
#
_symmetry.space_group_name_H-M   'P 1'
#
loop_
_entity.id
_entity.type
_entity.pdbx_description
1 polymer ?
#
loop_
_entity_poly.entity_id
_entity_poly.type
_entity_poly.pdbx_seq_one_letter_code
_entity_poly.pdbx_strand_id
1 'polypeptide(L)'
;MKIALCQTTVHKDWHKNLRNAERVIADAVKSKADMVVLPEMFICPYNKKAISAAAQPEGGEAWQAMSEAAAKNHVYLVAGSIPESADGHIYSTAYTFDREGRQIGKYRKMHMFDIDVEGGQYYSESSVITAGDEVCVVET
;
A
#
# COMPACT_ATOMS: atom_id res chain seq x y z
N MET A 1 7.53 -10.38 18.74
CA MET A 1 7.49 -9.78 17.39
C MET A 1 7.82 -8.29 17.49
N LYS A 2 8.77 -7.79 16.68
CA LYS A 2 9.12 -6.36 16.54
C LYS A 2 8.55 -5.83 15.23
N ILE A 3 7.70 -4.81 15.30
CA ILE A 3 7.04 -4.21 14.13
C ILE A 3 7.70 -2.87 13.82
N ALA A 4 8.09 -2.65 12.57
CA ALA A 4 8.55 -1.36 12.07
C ALA A 4 7.41 -0.67 11.31
N LEU A 5 6.99 0.48 11.82
CA LEU A 5 6.06 1.36 11.12
C LEU A 5 6.89 2.36 10.31
N CYS A 6 6.80 2.28 8.99
CA CYS A 6 7.56 3.15 8.10
C CYS A 6 6.75 4.39 7.74
N GLN A 7 7.40 5.55 7.84
CA GLN A 7 6.84 6.82 7.38
C GLN A 7 7.71 7.33 6.23
N THR A 8 7.09 7.52 5.05
CA THR A 8 7.81 7.83 3.82
C THR A 8 7.32 9.14 3.20
N THR A 9 8.23 9.83 2.51
CA THR A 9 7.85 10.95 1.65
C THR A 9 7.40 10.40 0.29
N VAL A 10 6.25 10.87 -0.20
CA VAL A 10 5.69 10.46 -1.49
C VAL A 10 6.02 11.50 -2.56
N HIS A 11 6.56 11.05 -3.68
CA HIS A 11 6.93 11.84 -4.85
C HIS A 11 5.93 11.62 -5.99
N LYS A 12 5.95 12.50 -7.01
CA LYS A 12 5.13 12.33 -8.23
C LYS A 12 5.55 11.11 -9.06
N ASP A 13 6.82 10.77 -9.05
CA ASP A 13 7.38 9.56 -9.70
C ASP A 13 7.15 8.35 -8.79
N TRP A 14 6.23 7.48 -9.19
CA TRP A 14 5.87 6.31 -8.41
C TRP A 14 6.99 5.24 -8.36
N HIS A 15 7.84 5.14 -9.38
CA HIS A 15 9.01 4.26 -9.33
C HIS A 15 10.03 4.74 -8.26
N LYS A 16 10.16 6.07 -8.08
CA LYS A 16 10.96 6.61 -7.00
C LYS A 16 10.41 6.24 -5.63
N ASN A 17 9.08 6.26 -5.48
CA ASN A 17 8.42 5.85 -4.24
C ASN A 17 8.62 4.36 -3.97
N LEU A 18 8.54 3.53 -5.01
CA LEU A 18 8.78 2.09 -4.92
C LEU A 18 10.20 1.79 -4.43
N ARG A 19 11.23 2.38 -5.08
CA ARG A 19 12.62 2.26 -4.62
C ARG A 19 12.83 2.76 -3.18
N ASN A 20 12.11 3.83 -2.79
CA ASN A 20 12.15 4.32 -1.42
C ASN A 20 11.53 3.32 -0.43
N ALA A 21 10.43 2.67 -0.80
CA ALA A 21 9.81 1.62 -0.01
C ALA A 21 10.77 0.43 0.19
N GLU A 22 11.40 -0.07 -0.87
CA GLU A 22 12.41 -1.13 -0.79
C GLU A 22 13.57 -0.76 0.17
N ARG A 23 14.05 0.48 0.10
CA ARG A 23 15.12 0.98 0.96
C ARG A 23 14.69 0.99 2.44
N VAL A 24 13.50 1.53 2.77
CA VAL A 24 13.05 1.60 4.16
C VAL A 24 12.74 0.22 4.74
N ILE A 25 12.28 -0.73 3.92
CA ILE A 25 12.13 -2.14 4.31
C ILE A 25 13.49 -2.72 4.71
N ALA A 26 14.50 -2.57 3.86
CA ALA A 26 15.85 -3.06 4.15
C ALA A 26 16.46 -2.40 5.41
N ASP A 27 16.21 -1.11 5.64
CA ASP A 27 16.68 -0.40 6.83
C ASP A 27 15.94 -0.87 8.10
N ALA A 28 14.64 -1.16 8.03
CA ALA A 28 13.86 -1.71 9.13
C ALA A 28 14.39 -3.08 9.58
N VAL A 29 14.76 -3.93 8.62
CA VAL A 29 15.32 -5.27 8.90
C VAL A 29 16.68 -5.19 9.58
N LYS A 30 17.53 -4.21 9.25
CA LYS A 30 18.80 -3.96 9.99
C LYS A 30 18.55 -3.69 11.48
N SER A 31 17.38 -3.14 11.81
CA SER A 31 16.92 -2.93 13.18
C SER A 31 16.23 -4.16 13.80
N LYS A 32 16.32 -5.33 13.16
CA LYS A 32 15.71 -6.61 13.57
C LYS A 32 14.18 -6.54 13.68
N ALA A 33 13.54 -5.90 12.71
CA ALA A 33 12.09 -5.96 12.57
C ALA A 33 11.67 -7.35 12.07
N ASP A 34 10.64 -7.92 12.69
CA ASP A 34 9.98 -9.17 12.25
C ASP A 34 8.91 -8.88 11.19
N MET A 35 8.30 -7.69 11.27
CA MET A 35 7.29 -7.20 10.35
C MET A 35 7.55 -5.73 10.00
N VAL A 36 7.32 -5.38 8.75
CA VAL A 36 7.36 -3.99 8.26
C VAL A 36 5.99 -3.59 7.75
N VAL A 37 5.54 -2.38 8.11
CA VAL A 37 4.27 -1.82 7.68
C VAL A 37 4.54 -0.51 6.93
N LEU A 38 4.12 -0.45 5.67
CA LEU A 38 4.17 0.76 4.84
C LEU A 38 2.88 1.57 4.98
N PRO A 39 2.91 2.89 4.74
CA PRO A 39 1.73 3.73 4.86
C PRO A 39 0.74 3.54 3.72
N GLU A 40 -0.47 4.07 3.90
CA GLU A 40 -1.49 4.14 2.86
C GLU A 40 -0.98 4.92 1.64
N MET A 41 -1.26 4.42 0.43
CA MET A 41 -0.91 5.05 -0.86
C MET A 41 0.57 5.45 -0.98
N PHE A 42 1.47 4.62 -0.45
CA PHE A 42 2.90 4.94 -0.40
C PHE A 42 3.56 5.13 -1.78
N ILE A 43 2.93 4.64 -2.86
CA ILE A 43 3.52 4.71 -4.21
C ILE A 43 3.11 5.95 -5.02
N CYS A 44 2.07 6.69 -4.62
CA CYS A 44 1.63 7.86 -5.38
C CYS A 44 1.07 8.97 -4.48
N PRO A 45 1.10 10.25 -4.92
CA PRO A 45 0.42 11.33 -4.23
C PRO A 45 -1.09 11.08 -4.10
N TYR A 46 -1.66 11.49 -2.97
CA TYR A 46 -3.06 11.28 -2.64
C TYR A 46 -3.98 12.27 -3.39
N ASN A 47 -4.09 12.09 -4.70
CA ASN A 47 -5.00 12.83 -5.56
C ASN A 47 -5.49 11.95 -6.71
N LYS A 48 -6.68 12.26 -7.24
CA LYS A 48 -7.38 11.45 -8.26
C LYS A 48 -6.50 11.09 -9.46
N LYS A 49 -5.78 12.07 -10.02
CA LYS A 49 -4.94 11.87 -11.21
C LYS A 49 -3.77 10.91 -10.93
N ALA A 50 -3.09 11.09 -9.81
CA ALA A 50 -1.95 10.24 -9.44
C ALA A 50 -2.40 8.82 -9.08
N ILE A 51 -3.49 8.66 -8.36
CA ILE A 51 -4.10 7.37 -8.00
C ILE A 51 -4.47 6.59 -9.28
N SER A 52 -5.22 7.22 -10.19
CA SER A 52 -5.61 6.56 -11.46
C SER A 52 -4.40 6.20 -12.33
N ALA A 53 -3.36 7.04 -12.35
CA ALA A 53 -2.15 6.78 -13.14
C ALA A 53 -1.25 5.69 -12.56
N ALA A 54 -1.30 5.47 -11.22
CA ALA A 54 -0.51 4.45 -10.54
C ALA A 54 -1.27 3.13 -10.33
N ALA A 55 -2.56 3.07 -10.69
CA ALA A 55 -3.39 1.89 -10.49
C ALA A 55 -2.90 0.72 -11.36
N GLN A 56 -2.70 -0.44 -10.73
CA GLN A 56 -2.18 -1.65 -11.36
C GLN A 56 -3.01 -2.86 -10.91
N PRO A 57 -3.12 -3.91 -11.75
CA PRO A 57 -3.75 -5.15 -11.30
C PRO A 57 -2.94 -5.84 -10.20
N GLU A 58 -3.56 -6.72 -9.46
CA GLU A 58 -2.85 -7.67 -8.58
C GLU A 58 -1.80 -8.43 -9.39
N GLY A 59 -0.61 -8.61 -8.84
CA GLY A 59 0.54 -9.13 -9.57
C GLY A 59 1.24 -8.11 -10.48
N GLY A 60 0.82 -6.85 -10.50
CA GLY A 60 1.50 -5.75 -11.19
C GLY A 60 2.87 -5.40 -10.57
N GLU A 61 3.59 -4.47 -11.19
CA GLU A 61 4.98 -4.15 -10.82
C GLU A 61 5.14 -3.77 -9.34
N ALA A 62 4.22 -2.96 -8.78
CA ALA A 62 4.28 -2.59 -7.37
C ALA A 62 4.05 -3.78 -6.44
N TRP A 63 3.12 -4.66 -6.79
CA TRP A 63 2.87 -5.90 -6.06
C TRP A 63 4.10 -6.81 -6.09
N GLN A 64 4.68 -7.03 -7.28
CA GLN A 64 5.87 -7.87 -7.46
C GLN A 64 7.06 -7.34 -6.65
N ALA A 65 7.32 -6.03 -6.73
CA ALA A 65 8.41 -5.42 -5.97
C ALA A 65 8.24 -5.59 -4.44
N MET A 66 7.00 -5.53 -3.92
CA MET A 66 6.75 -5.75 -2.49
C MET A 66 6.89 -7.22 -2.09
N SER A 67 6.42 -8.15 -2.93
CA SER A 67 6.65 -9.59 -2.76
C SER A 67 8.15 -9.92 -2.71
N GLU A 68 8.91 -9.42 -3.68
CA GLU A 68 10.36 -9.61 -3.75
C GLU A 68 11.09 -8.96 -2.56
N ALA A 69 10.65 -7.76 -2.13
CA ALA A 69 11.22 -7.08 -0.97
C ALA A 69 11.01 -7.87 0.32
N ALA A 70 9.83 -8.47 0.52
CA ALA A 70 9.53 -9.34 1.65
C ALA A 70 10.43 -10.58 1.65
N ALA A 71 10.50 -11.29 0.52
CA ALA A 71 11.34 -12.48 0.36
C ALA A 71 12.84 -12.17 0.55
N LYS A 72 13.35 -11.15 -0.12
CA LYS A 72 14.76 -10.75 -0.06
C LYS A 72 15.22 -10.39 1.35
N ASN A 73 14.36 -9.77 2.13
CA ASN A 73 14.65 -9.33 3.49
C ASN A 73 14.17 -10.33 4.56
N HIS A 74 13.54 -11.43 4.17
CA HIS A 74 12.98 -12.46 5.03
C HIS A 74 12.13 -11.90 6.18
N VAL A 75 11.18 -11.01 5.83
CA VAL A 75 10.34 -10.25 6.77
C VAL A 75 8.87 -10.31 6.36
N TYR A 76 7.96 -10.32 7.33
CA TYR A 76 6.55 -10.06 7.04
C TYR A 76 6.37 -8.62 6.58
N LEU A 77 5.64 -8.40 5.50
CA LEU A 77 5.44 -7.07 4.92
C LEU A 77 3.95 -6.78 4.73
N VAL A 78 3.48 -5.69 5.35
CA VAL A 78 2.20 -5.09 5.02
C VAL A 78 2.47 -3.92 4.07
N ALA A 79 2.21 -4.13 2.78
CA ALA A 79 2.29 -3.11 1.72
C ALA A 79 0.98 -2.33 1.68
N GLY A 80 0.86 -1.38 2.56
CA GLY A 80 -0.44 -0.98 2.91
C GLY A 80 -0.84 0.47 2.79
N SER A 81 -1.17 1.04 1.60
CA SER A 81 -1.79 0.41 0.43
C SER A 81 -1.18 0.87 -0.89
N ILE A 82 -1.60 0.22 -1.98
CA ILE A 82 -1.38 0.65 -3.36
C ILE A 82 -2.72 0.75 -4.09
N PRO A 83 -2.85 1.59 -5.14
CA PRO A 83 -4.05 1.59 -5.99
C PRO A 83 -4.09 0.31 -6.83
N GLU A 84 -5.09 -0.53 -6.57
CA GLU A 84 -5.36 -1.74 -7.34
C GLU A 84 -6.42 -1.46 -8.40
N SER A 85 -6.18 -1.85 -9.66
CA SER A 85 -7.20 -1.87 -10.71
C SER A 85 -7.78 -3.27 -10.84
N ALA A 86 -9.10 -3.41 -10.68
CA ALA A 86 -9.82 -4.66 -10.84
C ALA A 86 -11.25 -4.40 -11.33
N ASP A 87 -11.71 -5.14 -12.32
CA ASP A 87 -13.09 -5.11 -12.84
C ASP A 87 -13.61 -3.70 -13.21
N GLY A 88 -12.72 -2.84 -13.74
CA GLY A 88 -13.05 -1.48 -14.11
C GLY A 88 -13.10 -0.48 -12.94
N HIS A 89 -12.74 -0.91 -11.73
CA HIS A 89 -12.69 -0.12 -10.51
C HIS A 89 -11.25 0.07 -10.01
N ILE A 90 -11.05 1.06 -9.14
CA ILE A 90 -9.80 1.27 -8.41
C ILE A 90 -10.08 1.12 -6.92
N TYR A 91 -9.23 0.34 -6.24
CA TYR A 91 -9.30 0.12 -4.80
C TYR A 91 -8.02 0.61 -4.12
N SER A 92 -8.14 1.04 -2.87
CA SER A 92 -6.98 1.21 -1.98
C SER A 92 -6.71 -0.12 -1.29
N THR A 93 -5.72 -0.86 -1.80
CA THR A 93 -5.51 -2.26 -1.40
C THR A 93 -4.21 -2.45 -0.65
N ALA A 94 -4.31 -2.97 0.57
CA ALA A 94 -3.18 -3.44 1.35
C ALA A 94 -2.93 -4.94 1.09
N TYR A 95 -1.72 -5.28 0.66
CA TYR A 95 -1.28 -6.66 0.51
C TYR A 95 -0.36 -7.04 1.66
N THR A 96 -0.54 -8.22 2.20
CA THR A 96 0.36 -8.77 3.22
C THR A 96 1.14 -9.95 2.65
N PHE A 97 2.46 -9.89 2.79
CA PHE A 97 3.37 -10.94 2.32
C PHE A 97 4.07 -11.61 3.50
N ASP A 98 4.29 -12.92 3.40
CA ASP A 98 5.13 -13.66 4.32
C ASP A 98 6.63 -13.48 4.02
N ARG A 99 7.48 -14.16 4.77
CA ARG A 99 8.94 -14.07 4.66
C ARG A 99 9.51 -14.68 3.38
N GLU A 100 8.73 -15.46 2.67
CA GLU A 100 9.04 -16.05 1.36
C GLU A 100 8.45 -15.23 0.20
N GLY A 101 7.78 -14.09 0.50
CA GLY A 101 7.16 -13.21 -0.48
C GLY A 101 5.81 -13.71 -1.00
N ARG A 102 5.22 -14.75 -0.38
CA ARG A 102 3.90 -15.23 -0.74
C ARG A 102 2.84 -14.30 -0.15
N GLN A 103 1.84 -13.93 -0.93
CA GLN A 103 0.71 -13.17 -0.43
C GLN A 103 -0.12 -14.03 0.53
N ILE A 104 -0.27 -13.55 1.77
CA ILE A 104 -1.06 -14.19 2.83
C ILE A 104 -2.29 -13.37 3.23
N GLY A 105 -2.41 -12.15 2.73
CA GLY A 105 -3.55 -11.29 2.98
C GLY A 105 -3.76 -10.23 1.89
N LYS A 106 -5.05 -9.87 1.72
CA LYS A 106 -5.48 -8.78 0.84
C LYS A 106 -6.65 -8.06 1.50
N TYR A 107 -6.53 -6.77 1.66
CA TYR A 107 -7.58 -5.92 2.23
C TYR A 107 -7.82 -4.72 1.33
N ARG A 108 -9.06 -4.50 0.93
CA ARG A 108 -9.54 -3.29 0.24
C ARG A 108 -10.17 -2.36 1.25
N LYS A 109 -9.73 -1.11 1.32
CA LYS A 109 -10.29 -0.08 2.21
C LYS A 109 -11.81 -0.02 2.08
N MET A 110 -12.53 -0.11 3.21
CA MET A 110 -14.00 -0.13 3.23
C MET A 110 -14.61 1.27 3.43
N HIS A 111 -13.94 2.14 4.18
CA HIS A 111 -14.48 3.47 4.53
C HIS A 111 -13.68 4.56 3.83
N MET A 112 -14.33 5.24 2.90
CA MET A 112 -13.73 6.33 2.12
C MET A 112 -13.66 7.63 2.93
N PHE A 113 -12.62 8.40 2.65
CA PHE A 113 -12.47 9.74 3.22
C PHE A 113 -13.16 10.76 2.31
N ASP A 114 -14.44 11.00 2.59
CA ASP A 114 -15.25 12.02 1.92
C ASP A 114 -15.57 13.13 2.93
N ILE A 115 -15.12 14.34 2.65
CA ILE A 115 -15.44 15.53 3.46
C ILE A 115 -15.96 16.65 2.58
N ASP A 116 -17.00 17.32 3.08
CA ASP A 116 -17.56 18.55 2.52
C ASP A 116 -17.86 19.49 3.69
N VAL A 117 -16.99 20.48 3.88
CA VAL A 117 -17.11 21.47 4.97
C VAL A 117 -17.43 22.81 4.34
N GLU A 118 -18.60 23.38 4.65
CA GLU A 118 -19.02 24.69 4.17
C GLU A 118 -17.97 25.77 4.48
N GLY A 119 -17.43 26.41 3.44
CA GLY A 119 -16.33 27.37 3.56
C GLY A 119 -14.95 26.78 3.89
N GLY A 120 -14.83 25.45 3.92
CA GLY A 120 -13.62 24.72 4.28
C GLY A 120 -13.08 23.79 3.20
N GLN A 121 -12.68 22.59 3.58
CA GLN A 121 -12.12 21.59 2.66
C GLN A 121 -13.22 20.74 2.02
N TYR A 122 -13.08 20.53 0.72
CA TYR A 122 -13.80 19.49 -0.02
C TYR A 122 -12.83 18.44 -0.53
N TYR A 123 -13.09 17.18 -0.22
CA TYR A 123 -12.39 16.04 -0.78
C TYR A 123 -13.34 14.84 -0.88
N SER A 124 -13.35 14.18 -2.01
CA SER A 124 -14.17 12.98 -2.24
C SER A 124 -13.30 11.86 -2.76
N GLU A 125 -12.89 10.96 -1.86
CA GLU A 125 -12.11 9.77 -2.18
C GLU A 125 -12.96 8.77 -2.98
N SER A 126 -14.25 8.63 -2.62
CA SER A 126 -15.21 7.74 -3.29
C SER A 126 -15.42 8.08 -4.76
N SER A 127 -15.00 9.26 -5.21
CA SER A 127 -15.06 9.64 -6.63
C SER A 127 -14.00 8.97 -7.51
N VAL A 128 -13.01 8.27 -6.92
CA VAL A 128 -11.95 7.56 -7.63
C VAL A 128 -11.68 6.18 -7.05
N ILE A 129 -11.90 5.97 -5.75
CA ILE A 129 -11.67 4.70 -5.07
C ILE A 129 -13.01 4.06 -4.74
N THR A 130 -13.15 2.79 -5.10
CA THR A 130 -14.31 1.96 -4.74
C THR A 130 -14.05 1.31 -3.39
N ALA A 131 -15.06 1.26 -2.53
CA ALA A 131 -14.98 0.60 -1.23
C ALA A 131 -14.88 -0.92 -1.39
N GLY A 132 -14.06 -1.55 -0.54
CA GLY A 132 -14.10 -2.98 -0.30
C GLY A 132 -15.22 -3.33 0.69
N ASP A 133 -15.41 -4.62 0.94
CA ASP A 133 -16.50 -5.16 1.75
C ASP A 133 -16.08 -6.30 2.69
N GLU A 134 -14.79 -6.66 2.69
CA GLU A 134 -14.27 -7.78 3.48
C GLU A 134 -13.24 -7.36 4.53
N VAL A 135 -13.31 -7.97 5.70
CA VAL A 135 -12.27 -7.90 6.73
C VAL A 135 -11.18 -8.93 6.42
N CYS A 136 -9.92 -8.54 6.53
CA CYS A 136 -8.79 -9.44 6.34
C CYS A 136 -8.03 -9.62 7.66
N VAL A 137 -7.86 -10.88 8.08
CA VAL A 137 -7.03 -11.27 9.22
C VAL A 137 -5.98 -12.26 8.73
N VAL A 138 -4.73 -12.07 9.13
CA VAL A 138 -3.62 -12.95 8.76
C VAL A 138 -2.93 -13.49 9.99
N GLU A 139 -2.46 -14.75 9.93
CA GLU A 139 -1.59 -15.36 10.92
C GLU A 139 -0.12 -15.14 10.52
N THR A 140 0.74 -14.72 11.48
CA THR A 140 2.17 -14.41 11.25
C THR A 140 3.10 -15.05 12.27
#